data_3bb11af4a1b5e775922281e5ca7a907c
#
_entry.id   3bb11af4a1b5e775922281e5ca7a907c
#
_cell.length_a   1.000
_cell.length_b   1.000
_cell.length_c   1.000
_cell.angle_alpha   90.00
_cell.angle_beta   90.00
_cell.angle_gamma   90.00
#
_symmetry.space_group_name_H-M   'P 1'
#
loop_
_entity.id
_entity.type
_entity.pdbx_description
1 polymer ?
#
loop_
_entity_poly.entity_id
_entity_poly.type
_entity_poly.pdbx_seq_one_letter_code
_entity_poly.pdbx_strand_id
1 'polypeptide(L)'
;MNQEKNREPLGLNGLPSHDYFLDAVNHIDQAVTNKSIAIGAAKGIIYSITETLGSMIGDPDLPSHLRSAYEGALEVAHELEAKIARLN
;
A
#
# COMPACT_ATOMS: atom_id res chain seq x y z
N MET A 1 10.21 -19.99 -17.60
CA MET A 1 9.99 -19.60 -17.36
C MET A 1 9.84 -18.91 -16.77
N ASN A 2 9.66 -18.66 -16.74
CA ASN A 2 9.50 -17.85 -16.22
C ASN A 2 9.32 -17.63 -15.04
N GLN A 3 9.51 -17.53 -14.60
CA GLN A 3 9.49 -17.39 -13.44
C GLN A 3 9.51 -16.21 -12.87
N GLU A 4 9.96 -15.40 -13.49
CA GLU A 4 10.08 -14.19 -13.01
C GLU A 4 8.82 -13.63 -12.76
N LYS A 5 7.95 -13.92 -13.53
CA LYS A 5 6.76 -13.37 -13.34
C LYS A 5 6.25 -13.72 -12.04
N ASN A 6 6.74 -14.63 -11.46
CA ASN A 6 6.24 -14.98 -10.27
C ASN A 6 6.50 -14.07 -9.24
N ARG A 7 7.38 -13.16 -9.44
CA ARG A 7 7.70 -12.31 -8.45
C ARG A 7 6.86 -11.21 -8.33
N GLU A 8 6.05 -10.99 -9.21
CA GLU A 8 5.30 -9.87 -9.19
C GLU A 8 4.76 -9.54 -7.90
N PRO A 9 3.81 -8.68 -7.74
CA PRO A 9 3.37 -8.23 -6.45
C PRO A 9 2.76 -9.32 -5.60
N LEU A 10 2.55 -10.49 -6.15
CA LEU A 10 1.91 -11.54 -5.40
C LEU A 10 2.88 -12.22 -4.46
N GLY A 11 2.49 -12.37 -3.21
CA GLY A 11 3.28 -13.13 -2.27
C GLY A 11 2.74 -14.54 -2.17
N LEU A 12 3.06 -15.21 -1.06
CA LEU A 12 2.55 -16.53 -0.84
C LEU A 12 1.04 -16.49 -0.81
N ASN A 13 0.42 -17.55 -1.20
CA ASN A 13 -1.03 -17.68 -1.18
C ASN A 13 -1.72 -16.77 -2.18
N GLY A 14 -0.99 -16.24 -3.13
CA GLY A 14 -1.59 -15.40 -4.16
C GLY A 14 -1.94 -14.00 -3.70
N LEU A 15 -1.53 -13.60 -2.51
CA LEU A 15 -1.81 -12.27 -2.01
C LEU A 15 -0.68 -11.32 -2.37
N PRO A 16 -0.96 -10.03 -2.57
CA PRO A 16 0.10 -9.06 -2.79
C PRO A 16 0.96 -8.99 -1.54
N SER A 17 2.28 -8.85 -1.70
CA SER A 17 3.14 -8.77 -0.55
C SER A 17 3.05 -7.39 0.08
N HIS A 18 3.43 -7.28 1.36
CA HIS A 18 3.39 -5.98 2.01
C HIS A 18 4.37 -5.01 1.36
N ASP A 19 5.45 -5.52 0.77
CA ASP A 19 6.40 -4.66 0.07
C ASP A 19 5.77 -4.00 -1.14
N TYR A 20 4.84 -4.67 -1.80
CA TYR A 20 4.14 -4.08 -2.91
C TYR A 20 3.40 -2.81 -2.47
N PHE A 21 2.74 -2.88 -1.31
CA PHE A 21 2.01 -1.74 -0.80
C PHE A 21 2.95 -0.63 -0.32
N LEU A 22 4.07 -1.01 0.30
CA LEU A 22 5.04 0.00 0.74
C LEU A 22 5.65 0.72 -0.45
N ASP A 23 5.95 -0.01 -1.53
CA ASP A 23 6.48 0.61 -2.74
C ASP A 23 5.45 1.56 -3.34
N ALA A 24 4.18 1.16 -3.36
CA ALA A 24 3.13 2.00 -3.91
C ALA A 24 2.98 3.29 -3.09
N VAL A 25 3.00 3.17 -1.76
CA VAL A 25 2.89 4.33 -0.89
C VAL A 25 4.07 5.27 -1.11
N ASN A 26 5.27 4.72 -1.19
CA ASN A 26 6.45 5.52 -1.40
C ASN A 26 6.41 6.23 -2.75
N HIS A 27 5.91 5.56 -3.77
CA HIS A 27 5.79 6.15 -5.10
C HIS A 27 4.84 7.35 -5.06
N ILE A 28 3.72 7.23 -4.36
CA ILE A 28 2.77 8.33 -4.25
C ILE A 28 3.41 9.48 -3.47
N ASP A 29 4.14 9.17 -2.39
CA ASP A 29 4.80 10.20 -1.60
C ASP A 29 5.77 10.99 -2.48
N GLN A 30 6.57 10.31 -3.29
CA GLN A 30 7.51 10.98 -4.17
C GLN A 30 6.79 11.80 -5.22
N ALA A 31 5.71 11.27 -5.78
CA ALA A 31 4.96 11.99 -6.79
C ALA A 31 4.33 13.27 -6.23
N VAL A 32 3.85 13.23 -5.00
CA VAL A 32 3.30 14.40 -4.35
C VAL A 32 4.42 15.42 -4.09
N THR A 33 5.56 14.95 -3.59
CA THR A 33 6.69 15.82 -3.30
C THR A 33 7.19 16.51 -4.57
N ASN A 34 7.22 15.76 -5.68
CA ASN A 34 7.68 16.30 -6.95
C ASN A 34 6.60 17.10 -7.67
N LYS A 35 5.40 17.12 -7.13
CA LYS A 35 4.27 17.81 -7.74
C LYS A 35 3.92 17.23 -9.11
N SER A 36 4.21 15.95 -9.29
CA SER A 36 3.88 15.28 -10.56
C SER A 36 2.49 14.65 -10.53
N ILE A 37 1.78 14.76 -9.42
CA ILE A 37 0.44 14.23 -9.30
C ILE A 37 -0.39 15.26 -8.53
N ALA A 38 -1.65 15.40 -8.89
CA ALA A 38 -2.54 16.31 -8.18
C ALA A 38 -2.86 15.74 -6.80
N ILE A 39 -3.04 16.63 -5.83
CA ILE A 39 -3.34 16.22 -4.47
C ILE A 39 -4.61 15.37 -4.41
N GLY A 40 -5.65 15.75 -5.15
CA GLY A 40 -6.89 14.98 -5.15
C GLY A 40 -6.69 13.57 -5.67
N ALA A 41 -5.88 13.43 -6.71
CA ALA A 41 -5.59 12.10 -7.26
C ALA A 41 -4.79 11.27 -6.26
N ALA A 42 -3.83 11.89 -5.58
CA ALA A 42 -3.03 11.20 -4.58
C ALA A 42 -3.91 10.72 -3.44
N LYS A 43 -4.86 11.54 -3.00
CA LYS A 43 -5.78 11.15 -1.93
C LYS A 43 -6.58 9.92 -2.34
N GLY A 44 -7.07 9.89 -3.57
CA GLY A 44 -7.87 8.76 -4.04
C GLY A 44 -7.06 7.48 -4.08
N ILE A 45 -5.82 7.57 -4.56
CA ILE A 45 -4.99 6.38 -4.66
C ILE A 45 -4.62 5.85 -3.27
N ILE A 46 -4.22 6.74 -2.37
CA ILE A 46 -3.83 6.29 -1.04
C ILE A 46 -5.03 5.74 -0.28
N TYR A 47 -6.21 6.30 -0.50
CA TYR A 47 -7.43 5.79 0.12
C TYR A 47 -7.68 4.35 -0.35
N SER A 48 -7.52 4.08 -1.64
CA SER A 48 -7.67 2.72 -2.17
C SER A 48 -6.69 1.76 -1.53
N ILE A 49 -5.47 2.20 -1.30
CA ILE A 49 -4.45 1.35 -0.68
C ILE A 49 -4.86 1.03 0.76
N THR A 50 -5.31 2.02 1.52
CA THR A 50 -5.72 1.79 2.90
C THR A 50 -6.94 0.89 2.98
N GLU A 51 -7.88 1.04 2.04
CA GLU A 51 -9.07 0.19 2.02
C GLU A 51 -8.69 -1.25 1.72
N THR A 52 -7.80 -1.45 0.77
CA THR A 52 -7.35 -2.79 0.41
C THR A 52 -6.62 -3.46 1.57
N LEU A 53 -5.70 -2.73 2.20
CA LEU A 53 -4.97 -3.27 3.34
C LEU A 53 -5.91 -3.58 4.51
N GLY A 54 -6.85 -2.69 4.77
CA GLY A 54 -7.80 -2.91 5.86
C GLY A 54 -8.64 -4.17 5.63
N SER A 55 -9.06 -4.37 4.38
CA SER A 55 -9.84 -5.56 4.04
C SER A 55 -9.03 -6.83 4.25
N MET A 56 -7.75 -6.82 3.84
CA MET A 56 -6.90 -7.99 4.01
C MET A 56 -6.63 -8.28 5.48
N ILE A 57 -6.39 -7.24 6.26
CA ILE A 57 -6.11 -7.40 7.69
C ILE A 57 -7.33 -7.94 8.41
N GLY A 58 -8.52 -7.60 7.93
CA GLY A 58 -9.75 -8.07 8.56
C GLY A 58 -10.11 -9.50 8.24
N ASP A 59 -9.40 -10.15 7.31
CA ASP A 59 -9.70 -11.51 6.94
C ASP A 59 -9.27 -12.47 8.05
N PRO A 60 -10.18 -13.24 8.64
CA PRO A 60 -9.81 -14.14 9.72
C PRO A 60 -8.89 -15.27 9.30
N ASP A 61 -8.80 -15.53 7.98
CA ASP A 61 -7.93 -16.59 7.49
C ASP A 61 -6.52 -16.12 7.21
N LEU A 62 -6.24 -14.84 7.38
CA LEU A 62 -4.91 -14.32 7.11
C LEU A 62 -3.92 -14.80 8.17
N PRO A 63 -2.81 -15.43 7.77
CA PRO A 63 -1.80 -15.85 8.74
C PRO A 63 -1.28 -14.66 9.56
N SER A 64 -1.01 -14.88 10.83
CA SER A 64 -0.67 -13.78 11.72
C SER A 64 0.60 -13.06 11.33
N HIS A 65 1.59 -13.77 10.78
CA HIS A 65 2.83 -13.08 10.39
C HIS A 65 2.59 -12.14 9.20
N LEU A 66 1.65 -12.48 8.32
CA LEU A 66 1.30 -11.58 7.23
C LEU A 66 0.47 -10.41 7.74
N ARG A 67 -0.38 -10.67 8.75
CA ARG A 67 -1.18 -9.61 9.31
C ARG A 67 -0.30 -8.50 9.87
N SER A 68 0.75 -8.87 10.62
CA SER A 68 1.66 -7.87 11.17
C SER A 68 2.33 -7.05 10.07
N ALA A 69 2.74 -7.72 9.00
CA ALA A 69 3.40 -7.01 7.90
C ALA A 69 2.44 -6.02 7.22
N TYR A 70 1.19 -6.45 7.01
CA TYR A 70 0.21 -5.57 6.39
C TYR A 70 -0.18 -4.41 7.31
N GLU A 71 -0.21 -4.66 8.63
CA GLU A 71 -0.49 -3.58 9.57
C GLU A 71 0.59 -2.52 9.52
N GLY A 72 1.85 -2.95 9.35
CA GLY A 72 2.95 -2.01 9.21
C GLY A 72 2.79 -1.16 7.95
N ALA A 73 2.41 -1.80 6.85
CA ALA A 73 2.19 -1.06 5.60
C ALA A 73 1.02 -0.09 5.73
N LEU A 74 -0.06 -0.50 6.43
CA LEU A 74 -1.20 0.37 6.63
C LEU A 74 -0.82 1.59 7.44
N GLU A 75 0.04 1.41 8.44
CA GLU A 75 0.47 2.54 9.24
C GLU A 75 1.23 3.56 8.40
N VAL A 76 2.11 3.09 7.52
CA VAL A 76 2.84 3.99 6.63
C VAL A 76 1.88 4.70 5.69
N ALA A 77 0.87 4.00 5.19
CA ALA A 77 -0.13 4.62 4.32
C ALA A 77 -0.91 5.71 5.06
N HIS A 78 -1.26 5.46 6.32
CA HIS A 78 -1.97 6.47 7.10
C HIS A 78 -1.09 7.69 7.36
N GLU A 79 0.20 7.49 7.54
CA GLU A 79 1.12 8.62 7.72
C GLU A 79 1.14 9.48 6.47
N LEU A 80 1.12 8.86 5.31
CA LEU A 80 1.10 9.63 4.07
C LEU A 80 -0.23 10.34 3.90
N GLU A 81 -1.33 9.70 4.29
CA GLU A 81 -2.63 10.37 4.24
C GLU A 81 -2.61 11.64 5.09
N ALA A 82 -2.02 11.58 6.27
CA ALA A 82 -1.96 12.74 7.15
C ALA A 82 -1.11 13.84 6.53
N LYS A 83 -0.01 13.44 5.89
CA LYS A 83 0.86 14.41 5.23
C LYS A 83 0.12 15.11 4.10
N ILE A 84 -0.59 14.36 3.28
CA ILE A 84 -1.32 14.91 2.14
C ILE A 84 -2.42 15.84 2.63
N ALA A 85 -3.09 15.46 3.72
CA ALA A 85 -4.15 16.30 4.27
C ALA A 85 -3.61 17.67 4.68
N ARG A 86 -2.37 17.72 5.17
CA ARG A 86 -1.80 18.99 5.56
C ARG A 86 -1.41 19.85 4.38
N LEU A 87 -1.29 19.27 3.19
CA LEU A 87 -0.92 20.03 2.01
C LEU A 87 -2.12 20.72 1.37
N ASN A 88 -3.30 20.37 1.79
CA ASN A 88 -4.48 21.02 1.29
C ASN A 88 -4.81 22.28 2.11
#